data_82881526e49bbaee1ab5fba40091590f
#
_entry.id   82881526e49bbaee1ab5fba40091590f
#
_cell.length_a   1.000
_cell.length_b   1.000
_cell.length_c   1.000
_cell.angle_alpha   90.00
_cell.angle_beta   90.00
_cell.angle_gamma   90.00
#
_symmetry.space_group_name_H-M   'P 1'
#
loop_
_entity.id
_entity.type
_entity.pdbx_description
1 polymer ?
#
loop_
_entity_poly.entity_id
_entity_poly.type
_entity_poly.pdbx_seq_one_letter_code
_entity_poly.pdbx_strand_id
1 'polypeptide(L)'
;MHAHTFAVPLRRDKGFSLAECLCSLALLATLATWSLPSLHTWVVRTRIEATRETWLSDLQAARAQALQAGIEMTLTRRTDCPWLSDSRDWSCGWQVSRSDNSALSFSTALRGDVQVLFSSSDRLRINARGEPQSAGASMKFRVPQAPDASLSSTVCLNIAGRLHVQAGESCS
;
A
#
# COMPACT_ATOMS: atom_id res chain seq x y z
N MET A 1 29.76 12.04 72.71
CA MET A 1 29.55 12.00 71.26
C MET A 1 29.37 10.52 70.86
N HIS A 2 28.10 10.05 70.69
CA HIS A 2 27.82 8.69 70.23
C HIS A 2 27.51 8.71 68.74
N ALA A 3 28.41 8.08 67.96
CA ALA A 3 28.21 7.91 66.52
C ALA A 3 27.28 6.72 66.29
N HIS A 4 26.07 6.98 65.79
CA HIS A 4 25.16 5.93 65.32
C HIS A 4 25.53 5.51 63.91
N THR A 5 26.13 4.32 63.78
CA THR A 5 26.44 3.71 62.49
C THR A 5 25.14 3.08 61.97
N PHE A 6 24.54 3.67 60.93
CA PHE A 6 23.40 3.07 60.19
C PHE A 6 23.94 1.96 59.29
N ALA A 7 23.69 0.73 59.63
CA ALA A 7 23.92 -0.42 58.76
C ALA A 7 22.76 -0.50 57.75
N VAL A 8 23.02 -0.23 56.48
CA VAL A 8 22.08 -0.43 55.37
C VAL A 8 22.02 -1.95 55.09
N PRO A 9 20.85 -2.61 55.20
CA PRO A 9 20.76 -4.03 54.88
C PRO A 9 20.99 -4.25 53.39
N LEU A 10 22.05 -4.98 53.03
CA LEU A 10 22.29 -5.46 51.67
C LEU A 10 21.16 -6.40 51.29
N ARG A 11 20.29 -5.91 50.38
CA ARG A 11 19.22 -6.70 49.77
C ARG A 11 19.88 -7.75 48.90
N ARG A 12 19.76 -9.01 49.28
CA ARG A 12 20.28 -10.16 48.52
C ARG A 12 19.42 -10.34 47.28
N ASP A 13 19.88 -9.87 46.13
CA ASP A 13 19.22 -10.07 44.83
C ASP A 13 19.20 -11.57 44.55
N LYS A 14 18.00 -12.15 44.51
CA LYS A 14 17.82 -13.55 44.12
C LYS A 14 17.96 -13.59 42.60
N GLY A 15 19.00 -14.24 42.08
CA GLY A 15 19.14 -14.51 40.66
C GLY A 15 18.02 -15.40 40.13
N PHE A 16 17.66 -15.26 38.87
CA PHE A 16 16.66 -16.09 38.17
C PHE A 16 17.15 -17.55 38.13
N SER A 17 16.24 -18.47 38.41
CA SER A 17 16.47 -19.90 38.25
C SER A 17 16.48 -20.29 36.77
N LEU A 18 17.34 -21.25 36.39
CA LEU A 18 17.36 -21.80 35.03
C LEU A 18 15.98 -22.32 34.58
N ALA A 19 15.24 -22.95 35.51
CA ALA A 19 13.88 -23.43 35.27
C ALA A 19 12.90 -22.29 34.96
N GLU A 20 13.02 -21.17 35.67
CA GLU A 20 12.18 -19.99 35.46
C GLU A 20 12.44 -19.33 34.10
N CYS A 21 13.72 -19.29 33.63
CA CYS A 21 14.06 -18.87 32.30
C CYS A 21 13.49 -19.79 31.21
N LEU A 22 13.55 -21.11 31.41
CA LEU A 22 12.98 -22.08 30.48
C LEU A 22 11.46 -21.98 30.40
N CYS A 23 10.76 -21.83 31.52
CA CYS A 23 9.31 -21.61 31.53
C CYS A 23 8.93 -20.31 30.84
N SER A 24 9.68 -19.22 31.07
CA SER A 24 9.43 -17.94 30.43
C SER A 24 9.63 -18.00 28.90
N LEU A 25 10.68 -18.68 28.45
CA LEU A 25 10.93 -18.89 27.01
C LEU A 25 9.83 -19.75 26.36
N ALA A 26 9.37 -20.81 27.03
CA ALA A 26 8.28 -21.67 26.56
C ALA A 26 6.97 -20.88 26.40
N LEU A 27 6.64 -20.02 27.37
CA LEU A 27 5.47 -19.14 27.28
C LEU A 27 5.59 -18.12 26.14
N LEU A 28 6.76 -17.49 25.97
CA LEU A 28 6.99 -16.56 24.88
C LEU A 28 6.89 -17.25 23.51
N ALA A 29 7.43 -18.47 23.37
CA ALA A 29 7.34 -19.24 22.15
C ALA A 29 5.90 -19.58 21.78
N THR A 30 5.07 -19.96 22.74
CA THR A 30 3.64 -20.25 22.48
C THR A 30 2.86 -19.00 22.09
N LEU A 31 3.10 -17.86 22.70
CA LEU A 31 2.47 -16.59 22.32
C LEU A 31 2.91 -16.12 20.93
N ALA A 32 4.19 -16.29 20.58
CA ALA A 32 4.72 -15.94 19.28
C ALA A 32 4.04 -16.72 18.14
N THR A 33 3.81 -18.03 18.31
CA THR A 33 3.17 -18.85 17.27
C THR A 33 1.75 -18.42 16.94
N TRP A 34 1.01 -17.86 17.88
CA TRP A 34 -0.36 -17.38 17.66
C TRP A 34 -0.42 -15.99 17.02
N SER A 35 0.60 -15.16 17.21
CA SER A 35 0.60 -13.79 16.68
C SER A 35 1.12 -13.67 15.24
N LEU A 36 1.96 -14.60 14.78
CA LEU A 36 2.59 -14.54 13.45
C LEU A 36 1.60 -14.46 12.26
N PRO A 37 0.50 -15.27 12.20
CA PRO A 37 -0.41 -15.23 11.06
C PRO A 37 -1.16 -13.89 10.95
N SER A 38 -1.49 -13.25 12.07
CA SER A 38 -2.17 -11.96 12.08
C SER A 38 -1.27 -10.82 11.60
N LEU A 39 0.02 -10.88 11.93
CA LEU A 39 1.01 -9.90 11.47
C LEU A 39 1.21 -9.96 9.96
N HIS A 40 1.27 -11.16 9.37
CA HIS A 40 1.40 -11.31 7.92
C HIS A 40 0.21 -10.68 7.18
N THR A 41 -1.00 -10.97 7.61
CA THR A 41 -2.23 -10.39 7.05
C THR A 41 -2.24 -8.87 7.16
N TRP A 42 -1.84 -8.34 8.31
CA TRP A 42 -1.73 -6.90 8.53
C TRP A 42 -0.71 -6.23 7.59
N VAL A 43 0.46 -6.82 7.40
CA VAL A 43 1.50 -6.31 6.48
C VAL A 43 0.99 -6.30 5.04
N VAL A 44 0.34 -7.38 4.58
CA VAL A 44 -0.25 -7.45 3.23
C VAL A 44 -1.27 -6.35 3.03
N ARG A 45 -2.20 -6.18 3.97
CA ARG A 45 -3.23 -5.14 3.94
C ARG A 45 -2.62 -3.74 3.85
N THR A 46 -1.64 -3.44 4.71
CA THR A 46 -0.97 -2.13 4.74
C THR A 46 -0.27 -1.83 3.41
N ARG A 47 0.35 -2.82 2.75
CA ARG A 47 0.98 -2.63 1.43
C ARG A 47 -0.04 -2.31 0.35
N ILE A 48 -1.16 -3.02 0.31
CA ILE A 48 -2.26 -2.78 -0.63
C ILE A 48 -2.83 -1.37 -0.42
N GLU A 49 -3.12 -1.00 0.83
CA GLU A 49 -3.64 0.32 1.19
C GLU A 49 -2.66 1.44 0.81
N ALA A 50 -1.37 1.30 1.15
CA ALA A 50 -0.36 2.29 0.81
C ALA A 50 -0.22 2.49 -0.72
N THR A 51 -0.23 1.40 -1.49
CA THR A 51 -0.14 1.47 -2.96
C THR A 51 -1.39 2.13 -3.55
N ARG A 52 -2.57 1.80 -3.05
CA ARG A 52 -3.84 2.40 -3.44
C ARG A 52 -3.87 3.91 -3.14
N GLU A 53 -3.47 4.32 -1.94
CA GLU A 53 -3.44 5.73 -1.56
C GLU A 53 -2.44 6.52 -2.40
N THR A 54 -1.29 5.94 -2.72
CA THR A 54 -0.32 6.54 -3.64
C THR A 54 -0.96 6.80 -5.01
N TRP A 55 -1.66 5.80 -5.56
CA TRP A 55 -2.36 5.95 -6.85
C TRP A 55 -3.46 7.01 -6.80
N LEU A 56 -4.27 7.04 -5.74
CA LEU A 56 -5.31 8.05 -5.55
C LEU A 56 -4.74 9.47 -5.45
N SER A 57 -3.65 9.64 -4.72
CA SER A 57 -2.93 10.90 -4.58
C SER A 57 -2.39 11.39 -5.93
N ASP A 58 -1.75 10.51 -6.69
CA ASP A 58 -1.19 10.82 -8.01
C ASP A 58 -2.29 11.15 -9.04
N LEU A 59 -3.40 10.42 -8.99
CA LEU A 59 -4.57 10.73 -9.82
C LEU A 59 -5.14 12.12 -9.49
N GLN A 60 -5.24 12.48 -8.22
CA GLN A 60 -5.70 13.81 -7.81
C GLN A 60 -4.72 14.90 -8.22
N ALA A 61 -3.41 14.66 -8.10
CA ALA A 61 -2.38 15.58 -8.57
C ALA A 61 -2.48 15.81 -10.10
N ALA A 62 -2.68 14.74 -10.87
CA ALA A 62 -2.88 14.84 -12.32
C ALA A 62 -4.15 15.62 -12.68
N ARG A 63 -5.26 15.40 -11.95
CA ARG A 63 -6.50 16.18 -12.11
C ARG A 63 -6.30 17.66 -11.81
N ALA A 64 -5.60 17.99 -10.73
CA ALA A 64 -5.30 19.36 -10.36
C ALA A 64 -4.43 20.04 -11.43
N GLN A 65 -3.43 19.36 -11.97
CA GLN A 65 -2.60 19.87 -13.06
C GLN A 65 -3.40 20.08 -14.35
N ALA A 66 -4.30 19.15 -14.70
CA ALA A 66 -5.19 19.31 -15.86
C ALA A 66 -6.07 20.56 -15.75
N LEU A 67 -6.66 20.79 -14.57
CA LEU A 67 -7.47 21.97 -14.29
C LEU A 67 -6.65 23.27 -14.34
N GLN A 68 -5.47 23.29 -13.70
CA GLN A 68 -4.61 24.47 -13.65
C GLN A 68 -4.07 24.89 -15.02
N ALA A 69 -3.65 23.90 -15.79
CA ALA A 69 -3.07 24.14 -17.12
C ALA A 69 -4.12 24.26 -18.23
N GLY A 70 -5.37 23.83 -18.00
CA GLY A 70 -6.42 23.79 -19.01
C GLY A 70 -6.13 22.80 -20.13
N ILE A 71 -5.34 21.76 -19.89
CA ILE A 71 -4.92 20.75 -20.86
C ILE A 71 -5.25 19.34 -20.40
N GLU A 72 -5.33 18.41 -21.34
CA GLU A 72 -5.48 17.00 -21.03
C GLU A 72 -4.18 16.42 -20.46
N MET A 73 -4.31 15.59 -19.41
CA MET A 73 -3.23 14.80 -18.83
C MET A 73 -3.47 13.32 -19.11
N THR A 74 -2.41 12.58 -19.33
CA THR A 74 -2.48 11.14 -19.58
C THR A 74 -1.63 10.40 -18.55
N LEU A 75 -2.26 9.48 -17.82
CA LEU A 75 -1.57 8.48 -17.01
C LEU A 75 -1.33 7.26 -17.89
N THR A 76 -0.09 6.80 -17.95
CA THR A 76 0.30 5.56 -18.62
C THR A 76 1.06 4.66 -17.65
N ARG A 77 0.93 3.35 -17.86
CA ARG A 77 1.74 2.39 -17.10
C ARG A 77 3.21 2.53 -17.46
N ARG A 78 4.08 2.25 -16.50
CA ARG A 78 5.51 2.04 -16.78
C ARG A 78 5.73 0.64 -17.34
N THR A 79 6.74 0.50 -18.21
CA THR A 79 7.06 -0.76 -18.89
C THR A 79 8.51 -1.17 -18.71
N ASP A 80 9.25 -0.48 -17.86
CA ASP A 80 10.69 -0.63 -17.65
C ASP A 80 11.06 -1.67 -16.59
N CYS A 81 10.13 -2.55 -16.20
CA CYS A 81 10.40 -3.64 -15.27
C CYS A 81 10.17 -5.03 -15.90
N PRO A 82 10.97 -6.05 -15.50
CA PRO A 82 11.00 -7.35 -16.16
C PRO A 82 9.82 -8.27 -15.81
N TRP A 83 8.99 -7.92 -14.82
CA TRP A 83 7.90 -8.78 -14.32
C TRP A 83 6.51 -8.44 -14.88
N LEU A 84 6.42 -7.55 -15.85
CA LEU A 84 5.15 -7.23 -16.49
C LEU A 84 4.62 -8.40 -17.29
N SER A 85 3.36 -8.79 -17.02
CA SER A 85 2.71 -9.92 -17.68
C SER A 85 1.69 -9.53 -18.75
N ASP A 86 1.06 -8.35 -18.65
CA ASP A 86 -0.08 -7.94 -19.49
C ASP A 86 -0.07 -6.42 -19.72
N SER A 87 -0.78 -5.98 -20.76
CA SER A 87 -1.03 -4.55 -21.09
C SER A 87 -1.85 -3.85 -20.00
N ARG A 88 -2.61 -4.58 -19.20
CA ARG A 88 -3.40 -4.07 -18.07
C ARG A 88 -2.64 -4.09 -16.74
N ASP A 89 -1.41 -4.57 -16.74
CA ASP A 89 -0.59 -4.68 -15.53
C ASP A 89 0.19 -3.38 -15.29
N TRP A 90 -0.14 -2.69 -14.22
CA TRP A 90 0.46 -1.45 -13.76
C TRP A 90 1.38 -1.64 -12.53
N SER A 91 1.77 -2.87 -12.24
CA SER A 91 2.60 -3.22 -11.08
C SER A 91 4.00 -2.62 -11.11
N CYS A 92 4.46 -2.16 -12.28
CA CYS A 92 5.70 -1.41 -12.43
C CYS A 92 5.58 0.05 -11.97
N GLY A 93 4.34 0.53 -11.80
CA GLY A 93 4.01 1.90 -11.52
C GLY A 93 3.45 2.62 -12.76
N TRP A 94 3.38 3.92 -12.68
CA TRP A 94 2.79 4.79 -13.70
C TRP A 94 3.57 6.08 -13.88
N GLN A 95 3.27 6.74 -14.97
CA GLN A 95 3.79 8.07 -15.30
C GLN A 95 2.66 8.95 -15.78
N VAL A 96 2.75 10.23 -15.47
CA VAL A 96 1.81 11.26 -15.90
C VAL A 96 2.49 12.20 -16.86
N SER A 97 1.88 12.39 -18.02
CA SER A 97 2.39 13.27 -19.08
C SER A 97 1.30 14.21 -19.57
N ARG A 98 1.73 15.32 -20.14
CA ARG A 98 0.86 16.28 -20.83
C ARG A 98 0.53 15.76 -22.23
N SER A 99 -0.71 15.89 -22.65
CA SER A 99 -1.12 15.43 -24.00
C SER A 99 -0.69 16.37 -25.13
N ASP A 100 -0.42 17.64 -24.82
CA ASP A 100 -0.04 18.65 -25.82
C ASP A 100 1.38 18.47 -26.36
N ASN A 101 2.32 18.03 -25.54
CA ASN A 101 3.74 17.89 -25.89
C ASN A 101 4.38 16.59 -25.35
N SER A 102 3.59 15.69 -24.77
CA SER A 102 4.06 14.45 -24.11
C SER A 102 5.13 14.67 -23.04
N ALA A 103 5.27 15.89 -22.51
CA ALA A 103 6.22 16.18 -21.45
C ALA A 103 5.82 15.43 -20.18
N LEU A 104 6.78 14.71 -19.62
CA LEU A 104 6.61 13.99 -18.35
C LEU A 104 6.41 14.99 -17.23
N SER A 105 5.30 14.86 -16.51
CA SER A 105 5.02 15.67 -15.33
C SER A 105 5.64 15.03 -14.07
N PHE A 106 5.31 13.78 -13.83
CA PHE A 106 5.91 12.97 -12.77
C PHE A 106 5.76 11.48 -13.05
N SER A 107 6.50 10.66 -12.32
CA SER A 107 6.47 9.21 -12.45
C SER A 107 6.60 8.55 -11.09
N THR A 108 5.79 7.54 -10.85
CA THR A 108 5.78 6.72 -9.63
C THR A 108 6.19 5.31 -9.99
N ALA A 109 7.27 4.84 -9.37
CA ALA A 109 7.76 3.46 -9.51
C ALA A 109 7.25 2.61 -8.34
N LEU A 110 6.77 1.41 -8.64
CA LEU A 110 6.41 0.40 -7.65
C LEU A 110 7.46 -0.70 -7.59
N ARG A 111 7.50 -1.43 -6.46
CA ARG A 111 8.45 -2.52 -6.24
C ARG A 111 7.98 -3.87 -6.79
N GLY A 112 6.73 -3.95 -7.29
CA GLY A 112 6.13 -5.18 -7.81
C GLY A 112 5.63 -6.16 -6.75
N ASP A 113 5.67 -5.81 -5.49
CA ASP A 113 5.12 -6.61 -4.39
C ASP A 113 3.59 -6.56 -4.28
N VAL A 114 2.98 -5.52 -4.86
CA VAL A 114 1.54 -5.39 -5.05
C VAL A 114 1.23 -5.43 -6.54
N GLN A 115 0.38 -6.35 -6.95
CA GLN A 115 -0.13 -6.38 -8.32
C GLN A 115 -1.22 -5.33 -8.48
N VAL A 116 -1.06 -4.49 -9.51
CA VAL A 116 -1.97 -3.40 -9.86
C VAL A 116 -2.51 -3.66 -11.26
N LEU A 117 -3.81 -3.89 -11.37
CA LEU A 117 -4.47 -4.22 -12.65
C LEU A 117 -5.52 -3.16 -13.00
N PHE A 118 -5.40 -2.59 -14.18
CA PHE A 118 -6.38 -1.66 -14.73
C PHE A 118 -7.33 -2.36 -15.69
N SER A 119 -8.64 -2.19 -15.51
CA SER A 119 -9.64 -2.95 -16.28
C SER A 119 -9.80 -2.50 -17.74
N SER A 120 -9.43 -1.25 -18.07
CA SER A 120 -9.74 -0.67 -19.36
C SER A 120 -8.60 -0.80 -20.38
N SER A 121 -7.44 -0.16 -20.10
CA SER A 121 -6.35 -0.09 -21.09
C SER A 121 -5.00 0.24 -20.43
N ASP A 122 -3.98 0.45 -21.28
CA ASP A 122 -2.65 0.87 -20.89
C ASP A 122 -2.54 2.35 -20.44
N ARG A 123 -3.63 3.11 -20.55
CA ARG A 123 -3.67 4.54 -20.24
C ARG A 123 -5.00 5.00 -19.66
N LEU A 124 -4.93 6.02 -18.81
CA LEU A 124 -6.08 6.76 -18.29
C LEU A 124 -5.93 8.23 -18.69
N ARG A 125 -6.89 8.78 -19.41
CA ARG A 125 -6.92 10.19 -19.80
C ARG A 125 -7.75 11.01 -18.83
N ILE A 126 -7.31 12.22 -18.56
CA ILE A 126 -7.98 13.21 -17.74
C ILE A 126 -8.13 14.46 -18.59
N ASN A 127 -9.37 14.88 -18.86
CA ASN A 127 -9.64 16.06 -19.67
C ASN A 127 -9.23 17.35 -18.96
N ALA A 128 -9.25 18.48 -19.68
CA ALA A 128 -8.92 19.81 -19.14
C ALA A 128 -9.83 20.26 -17.96
N ARG A 129 -10.96 19.57 -17.73
CA ARG A 129 -11.84 19.80 -16.58
C ARG A 129 -11.51 18.89 -15.40
N GLY A 130 -10.41 18.14 -15.46
CA GLY A 130 -10.01 17.21 -14.41
C GLY A 130 -10.87 15.94 -14.32
N GLU A 131 -11.65 15.62 -15.35
CA GLU A 131 -12.52 14.43 -15.35
C GLU A 131 -11.81 13.26 -16.03
N PRO A 132 -11.72 12.08 -15.40
CA PRO A 132 -11.20 10.90 -16.05
C PRO A 132 -12.14 10.42 -17.17
N GLN A 133 -11.58 10.10 -18.33
CA GLN A 133 -12.35 9.72 -19.53
C GLN A 133 -12.62 8.21 -19.63
N SER A 134 -12.18 7.40 -18.68
CA SER A 134 -12.41 5.95 -18.64
C SER A 134 -13.63 5.62 -17.80
N ALA A 135 -14.80 5.80 -18.36
CA ALA A 135 -16.07 5.48 -17.69
C ALA A 135 -16.19 3.98 -17.37
N GLY A 136 -16.55 3.66 -16.12
CA GLY A 136 -16.73 2.28 -15.66
C GLY A 136 -15.43 1.50 -15.48
N ALA A 137 -14.25 2.16 -15.53
CA ALA A 137 -12.99 1.50 -15.29
C ALA A 137 -12.75 1.24 -13.80
N SER A 138 -11.94 0.24 -13.53
CA SER A 138 -11.51 -0.09 -12.17
C SER A 138 -10.00 -0.33 -12.10
N MET A 139 -9.41 0.08 -10.98
CA MET A 139 -8.03 -0.22 -10.64
C MET A 139 -8.02 -1.17 -9.44
N LYS A 140 -7.48 -2.36 -9.64
CA LYS A 140 -7.45 -3.43 -8.66
C LYS A 140 -6.06 -3.57 -8.07
N PHE A 141 -5.97 -3.65 -6.74
CA PHE A 141 -4.75 -3.81 -5.97
C PHE A 141 -4.82 -5.13 -5.20
N ARG A 142 -3.86 -6.02 -5.41
CA ARG A 142 -3.78 -7.30 -4.71
C ARG A 142 -2.35 -7.76 -4.54
N VAL A 143 -2.10 -8.61 -3.56
CA VAL A 143 -0.84 -9.37 -3.45
C VAL A 143 -1.11 -10.77 -3.98
N PRO A 144 -0.44 -11.23 -5.05
CA PRO A 144 -0.74 -12.52 -5.71
C PRO A 144 -0.66 -13.73 -4.80
N GLN A 145 0.18 -13.67 -3.77
CA GLN A 145 0.40 -14.76 -2.80
C GLN A 145 -0.27 -14.49 -1.45
N ALA A 146 -1.23 -13.58 -1.41
CA ALA A 146 -1.98 -13.32 -0.18
C ALA A 146 -2.78 -14.57 0.23
N PRO A 147 -2.85 -14.90 1.53
CA PRO A 147 -3.58 -16.07 2.01
C PRO A 147 -5.08 -15.97 1.80
N ASP A 148 -5.59 -14.77 1.55
CA ASP A 148 -7.01 -14.50 1.37
C ASP A 148 -7.23 -13.47 0.25
N ALA A 149 -8.05 -13.84 -0.75
CA ALA A 149 -8.45 -12.96 -1.84
C ALA A 149 -9.26 -11.74 -1.36
N SER A 150 -9.86 -11.81 -0.17
CA SER A 150 -10.58 -10.70 0.45
C SER A 150 -9.68 -9.52 0.83
N LEU A 151 -8.35 -9.73 0.87
CA LEU A 151 -7.38 -8.68 1.14
C LEU A 151 -7.16 -7.72 -0.04
N SER A 152 -7.79 -7.99 -1.20
CA SER A 152 -7.73 -7.09 -2.35
C SER A 152 -8.54 -5.82 -2.13
N SER A 153 -8.15 -4.74 -2.82
CA SER A 153 -8.88 -3.47 -2.83
C SER A 153 -9.06 -2.99 -4.26
N THR A 154 -10.24 -2.51 -4.60
CA THR A 154 -10.56 -2.01 -5.94
C THR A 154 -11.03 -0.57 -5.87
N VAL A 155 -10.46 0.29 -6.71
CA VAL A 155 -10.94 1.65 -6.94
C VAL A 155 -11.76 1.67 -8.21
N CYS A 156 -13.02 2.04 -8.07
CA CYS A 156 -14.00 2.10 -9.16
C CYS A 156 -14.15 3.54 -9.64
N LEU A 157 -14.03 3.75 -10.95
CA LEU A 157 -14.27 5.02 -11.61
C LEU A 157 -15.64 4.98 -12.28
N ASN A 158 -16.57 5.79 -11.82
CA ASN A 158 -17.87 5.88 -12.49
C ASN A 158 -17.81 6.87 -13.67
N ILE A 159 -18.89 6.88 -14.49
CA ILE A 159 -19.03 7.78 -15.66
C ILE A 159 -18.92 9.28 -15.31
N ALA A 160 -19.25 9.67 -14.08
CA ALA A 160 -19.14 11.05 -13.61
C ALA A 160 -17.75 11.39 -13.03
N GLY A 161 -16.76 10.51 -13.17
CA GLY A 161 -15.41 10.70 -12.64
C GLY A 161 -15.30 10.59 -11.11
N ARG A 162 -16.32 10.08 -10.44
CA ARG A 162 -16.28 9.82 -8.99
C ARG A 162 -15.50 8.54 -8.73
N LEU A 163 -14.66 8.60 -7.71
CA LEU A 163 -13.88 7.46 -7.23
C LEU A 163 -14.61 6.83 -6.04
N HIS A 164 -14.75 5.52 -6.08
CA HIS A 164 -15.26 4.72 -4.98
C HIS A 164 -14.31 3.59 -4.68
N VAL A 165 -13.94 3.43 -3.40
CA VAL A 165 -13.05 2.35 -2.94
C VAL A 165 -13.90 1.23 -2.37
N GLN A 166 -13.67 0.01 -2.87
CA GLN A 166 -14.31 -1.21 -2.39
C GLN A 166 -13.27 -2.23 -1.93
N ALA A 167 -13.60 -2.99 -0.90
CA ALA A 167 -12.88 -4.21 -0.56
C ALA A 167 -13.26 -5.31 -1.56
N GLY A 168 -12.29 -6.14 -1.94
CA GLY A 168 -12.51 -7.21 -2.91
C GLY A 168 -12.12 -6.83 -4.34
N GLU A 169 -12.47 -7.72 -5.28
CA GLU A 169 -11.94 -7.68 -6.65
C GLU A 169 -12.88 -7.08 -7.70
N SER A 170 -14.09 -6.67 -7.34
CA SER A 170 -15.10 -6.19 -8.29
C SER A 170 -15.75 -4.89 -7.84
N CYS A 171 -16.14 -4.07 -8.82
CA CYS A 171 -17.01 -2.93 -8.61
C CYS A 171 -18.47 -3.41 -8.70
N SER A 172 -19.24 -3.20 -7.64
CA SER A 172 -20.70 -3.45 -7.57
C SER A 172 -21.46 -2.16 -7.69
#